data_8c1b462d222b047f812b1f6221ac5a11
#
_entry.id   8c1b462d222b047f812b1f6221ac5a11
#
_cell.length_a   1.000
_cell.length_b   1.000
_cell.length_c   1.000
_cell.angle_alpha   90.00
_cell.angle_beta   90.00
_cell.angle_gamma   90.00
#
_symmetry.space_group_name_H-M   'P 1'
#
loop_
_entity.id
_entity.type
_entity.pdbx_description
1 polymer ?
#
loop_
_entity_poly.entity_id
_entity_poly.type
_entity_poly.pdbx_seq_one_letter_code
_entity_poly.pdbx_strand_id
1 'polypeptide(L)'
;MKIAVMAGTPIDSKLGAELLNSYGYEDVVLVPISNNPVEQTTFQALEDEERENIIVKIIDELKEKDCDAIFVYCNSLSSVVDFDRLAEKMNISIITPMQMYRNLGLEYKYLAVMAANSHGLTGVENNLYVSNPRLRVLGLSMLELVKAIEEGNKPEQIVEDFNFKTLFNYFELTNVEAVVLGCTHFPYIKKELEKITNLHIIDVGVFMIESLKRKDI
;
A
#
# COMPACT_ATOMS: atom_id res chain seq x y z
N MET A 1 20.02 9.85 4.34
CA MET A 1 18.58 10.18 4.48
C MET A 1 17.99 9.24 5.50
N LYS A 2 17.39 9.80 6.54
CA LYS A 2 16.69 9.06 7.59
C LYS A 2 15.19 9.01 7.27
N ILE A 3 14.64 7.82 7.08
CA ILE A 3 13.28 7.63 6.58
C ILE A 3 12.41 6.96 7.64
N ALA A 4 11.26 7.56 7.95
CA ALA A 4 10.25 6.92 8.79
C ALA A 4 9.35 6.05 7.91
N VAL A 5 9.23 4.76 8.19
CA VAL A 5 8.25 3.85 7.57
C VAL A 5 7.01 3.82 8.44
N MET A 6 6.00 4.57 8.03
CA MET A 6 4.69 4.60 8.67
C MET A 6 3.79 3.56 8.02
N ALA A 7 3.24 2.65 8.81
CA ALA A 7 2.40 1.57 8.29
C ALA A 7 1.29 1.19 9.27
N GLY A 8 0.38 0.33 8.84
CA GLY A 8 -0.77 -0.10 9.65
C GLY A 8 -0.37 -0.93 10.85
N THR A 9 0.50 -1.91 10.64
CA THR A 9 0.94 -2.86 11.68
C THR A 9 2.47 -2.95 11.77
N PRO A 10 3.04 -3.56 12.86
CA PRO A 10 4.47 -3.78 12.97
C PRO A 10 5.05 -4.64 11.83
N ILE A 11 4.30 -5.62 11.33
CA ILE A 11 4.73 -6.46 10.20
C ILE A 11 4.78 -5.64 8.92
N ASP A 12 3.74 -4.87 8.66
CA ASP A 12 3.63 -3.98 7.50
C ASP A 12 4.78 -2.95 7.48
N SER A 13 5.12 -2.35 8.63
CA SER A 13 6.26 -1.42 8.71
C SER A 13 7.61 -2.10 8.48
N LYS A 14 7.78 -3.38 8.89
CA LYS A 14 8.99 -4.15 8.58
C LYS A 14 9.10 -4.45 7.07
N LEU A 15 8.01 -4.84 6.42
CA LEU A 15 7.99 -5.08 4.97
C LEU A 15 8.39 -3.81 4.20
N GLY A 16 7.90 -2.64 4.63
CA GLY A 16 8.30 -1.36 4.04
C GLY A 16 9.78 -1.03 4.26
N ALA A 17 10.32 -1.35 5.44
CA ALA A 17 11.76 -1.19 5.73
C ALA A 17 12.62 -2.15 4.90
N GLU A 18 12.21 -3.40 4.74
CA GLU A 18 12.90 -4.37 3.88
C GLU A 18 12.93 -3.91 2.43
N LEU A 19 11.82 -3.34 1.94
CA LEU A 19 11.77 -2.75 0.61
C LEU A 19 12.79 -1.59 0.50
N LEU A 20 12.79 -0.62 1.42
CA LEU A 20 13.75 0.48 1.44
C LEU A 20 15.20 -0.01 1.50
N ASN A 21 15.50 -0.96 2.38
CA ASN A 21 16.83 -1.53 2.54
C ASN A 21 17.32 -2.21 1.25
N SER A 22 16.43 -2.86 0.50
CA SER A 22 16.77 -3.50 -0.78
C SER A 22 17.21 -2.50 -1.86
N TYR A 23 16.91 -1.21 -1.66
CA TYR A 23 17.32 -0.09 -2.53
C TYR A 23 18.41 0.80 -1.90
N GLY A 24 19.00 0.38 -0.76
CA GLY A 24 20.15 1.04 -0.13
C GLY A 24 19.80 2.12 0.90
N TYR A 25 18.54 2.23 1.32
CA TYR A 25 18.13 3.11 2.42
C TYR A 25 18.17 2.34 3.74
N GLU A 26 19.23 2.51 4.52
CA GLU A 26 19.49 1.73 5.74
C GLU A 26 19.07 2.46 7.04
N ASP A 27 19.01 3.80 7.03
CA ASP A 27 18.61 4.60 8.20
C ASP A 27 17.08 4.74 8.25
N VAL A 28 16.43 3.70 8.78
CA VAL A 28 14.96 3.56 8.77
C VAL A 28 14.40 3.48 10.19
N VAL A 29 13.34 4.27 10.43
CA VAL A 29 12.57 4.27 11.69
C VAL A 29 11.21 3.62 11.44
N LEU A 30 10.88 2.56 12.18
CA LEU A 30 9.58 1.89 12.07
C LEU A 30 8.51 2.63 12.89
N VAL A 31 7.36 2.90 12.26
CA VAL A 31 6.23 3.67 12.84
C VAL A 31 4.91 2.94 12.57
N PRO A 32 4.63 1.83 13.26
CA PRO A 32 3.34 1.19 13.18
C PRO A 32 2.28 2.04 13.90
N ILE A 33 1.11 2.23 13.24
CA ILE A 33 0.00 3.01 13.81
C ILE A 33 -0.85 2.18 14.79
N SER A 34 -0.84 0.87 14.62
CA SER A 34 -1.56 -0.09 15.48
C SER A 34 -0.71 -1.35 15.72
N ASN A 35 -1.12 -2.19 16.65
CA ASN A 35 -0.40 -3.42 16.98
C ASN A 35 -0.81 -4.62 16.10
N ASN A 36 -2.00 -4.53 15.48
CA ASN A 36 -2.58 -5.63 14.69
C ASN A 36 -3.66 -5.10 13.71
N PRO A 37 -4.12 -5.92 12.73
CA PRO A 37 -5.09 -5.51 11.74
C PRO A 37 -6.47 -5.08 12.30
N VAL A 38 -6.87 -5.59 13.47
CA VAL A 38 -8.13 -5.22 14.12
C VAL A 38 -8.06 -3.80 14.67
N GLU A 39 -6.99 -3.46 15.38
CA GLU A 39 -6.75 -2.09 15.86
C GLU A 39 -6.58 -1.12 14.70
N GLN A 40 -5.94 -1.54 13.61
CA GLN A 40 -5.84 -0.72 12.40
C GLN A 40 -7.23 -0.40 11.82
N THR A 41 -8.14 -1.38 11.78
CA THR A 41 -9.52 -1.14 11.33
C THR A 41 -10.24 -0.16 12.26
N THR A 42 -10.02 -0.25 13.56
CA THR A 42 -10.57 0.69 14.55
C THR A 42 -10.04 2.11 14.31
N PHE A 43 -8.73 2.28 14.10
CA PHE A 43 -8.15 3.57 13.75
C PHE A 43 -8.77 4.16 12.47
N GLN A 44 -8.97 3.34 11.43
CA GLN A 44 -9.57 3.77 10.17
C GLN A 44 -11.03 4.23 10.32
N ALA A 45 -11.75 3.74 11.33
CA ALA A 45 -13.13 4.09 11.63
C ALA A 45 -13.29 5.33 12.52
N LEU A 46 -12.20 5.91 13.04
CA LEU A 46 -12.24 7.17 13.80
C LEU A 46 -12.74 8.33 12.92
N GLU A 47 -13.21 9.40 13.53
CA GLU A 47 -13.51 10.65 12.82
C GLU A 47 -12.26 11.27 12.20
N ASP A 48 -12.41 11.98 11.08
CA ASP A 48 -11.31 12.55 10.30
C ASP A 48 -10.37 13.42 11.13
N GLU A 49 -10.94 14.28 11.98
CA GLU A 49 -10.18 15.18 12.85
C GLU A 49 -9.35 14.40 13.90
N GLU A 50 -9.91 13.34 14.47
CA GLU A 50 -9.22 12.51 15.47
C GLU A 50 -8.05 11.77 14.82
N ARG A 51 -8.26 11.16 13.64
CA ARG A 51 -7.19 10.52 12.88
C ARG A 51 -6.07 11.49 12.54
N GLU A 52 -6.43 12.69 12.02
CA GLU A 52 -5.44 13.70 11.67
C GLU A 52 -4.62 14.13 12.87
N ASN A 53 -5.26 14.39 14.02
CA ASN A 53 -4.57 14.81 15.24
C ASN A 53 -3.56 13.75 15.73
N ILE A 54 -3.88 12.47 15.60
CA ILE A 54 -2.96 11.37 15.94
C ILE A 54 -1.75 11.41 14.99
N ILE A 55 -1.99 11.49 13.68
CA ILE A 55 -0.92 11.49 12.67
C ILE A 55 -0.03 12.73 12.79
N VAL A 56 -0.60 13.91 13.03
CA VAL A 56 0.16 15.16 13.23
C VAL A 56 1.14 15.01 14.39
N LYS A 57 0.72 14.48 15.54
CA LYS A 57 1.61 14.24 16.69
C LYS A 57 2.77 13.31 16.33
N ILE A 58 2.48 12.23 15.59
CA ILE A 58 3.52 11.30 15.15
C ILE A 58 4.50 12.00 14.21
N ILE A 59 4.02 12.82 13.27
CA ILE A 59 4.88 13.58 12.35
C ILE A 59 5.78 14.56 13.13
N ASP A 60 5.25 15.25 14.14
CA ASP A 60 6.05 16.16 14.98
C ASP A 60 7.18 15.41 15.70
N GLU A 61 6.88 14.25 16.31
CA GLU A 61 7.90 13.40 16.93
C GLU A 61 8.96 12.91 15.95
N LEU A 62 8.59 12.63 14.69
CA LEU A 62 9.53 12.20 13.65
C LEU A 62 10.44 13.35 13.19
N LYS A 63 9.93 14.57 13.14
CA LYS A 63 10.73 15.77 12.88
C LYS A 63 11.73 16.03 14.02
N GLU A 64 11.31 15.85 15.28
CA GLU A 64 12.23 15.95 16.45
C GLU A 64 13.34 14.88 16.41
N LYS A 65 13.11 13.77 15.73
CA LYS A 65 14.10 12.70 15.50
C LYS A 65 14.93 12.90 14.24
N ASP A 66 14.85 14.06 13.59
CA ASP A 66 15.54 14.39 12.33
C ASP A 66 15.24 13.42 11.19
N CYS A 67 13.99 12.98 11.06
CA CYS A 67 13.55 12.23 9.88
C CYS A 67 13.39 13.16 8.68
N ASP A 68 14.04 12.82 7.57
CA ASP A 68 14.01 13.60 6.32
C ASP A 68 12.73 13.38 5.51
N ALA A 69 12.16 12.17 5.59
CA ALA A 69 10.97 11.78 4.86
C ALA A 69 10.15 10.72 5.60
N ILE A 70 8.86 10.66 5.26
CA ILE A 70 7.93 9.63 5.71
C ILE A 70 7.50 8.79 4.52
N PHE A 71 7.76 7.50 4.57
CA PHE A 71 7.34 6.49 3.61
C PHE A 71 6.13 5.77 4.18
N VAL A 72 4.91 6.14 3.72
CA VAL A 72 3.67 5.55 4.22
C VAL A 72 3.41 4.24 3.49
N TYR A 73 3.92 3.15 4.03
CA TYR A 73 3.81 1.83 3.42
C TYR A 73 2.53 1.13 3.89
N CYS A 74 1.37 1.73 3.54
CA CYS A 74 0.05 1.17 3.85
C CYS A 74 -1.04 1.82 2.98
N ASN A 75 -1.73 1.04 2.17
CA ASN A 75 -2.81 1.53 1.30
C ASN A 75 -4.01 2.02 2.10
N SER A 76 -4.51 1.21 3.03
CA SER A 76 -5.71 1.56 3.79
C SER A 76 -5.50 2.73 4.76
N LEU A 77 -4.29 2.92 5.30
CA LEU A 77 -3.94 4.12 6.06
C LEU A 77 -3.93 5.36 5.15
N SER A 78 -3.30 5.24 3.98
CA SER A 78 -3.19 6.33 3.01
C SER A 78 -4.54 6.71 2.36
N SER A 79 -5.56 5.84 2.48
CA SER A 79 -6.90 6.12 1.95
C SER A 79 -7.77 6.94 2.90
N VAL A 80 -7.47 6.95 4.20
CA VAL A 80 -8.26 7.61 5.24
C VAL A 80 -7.58 8.83 5.85
N VAL A 81 -6.35 9.15 5.46
CA VAL A 81 -5.58 10.31 5.89
C VAL A 81 -5.10 11.09 4.66
N ASP A 82 -5.33 12.39 4.64
CA ASP A 82 -4.84 13.28 3.58
C ASP A 82 -3.36 13.63 3.81
N PHE A 83 -2.49 12.69 3.43
CA PHE A 83 -1.04 12.87 3.57
C PHE A 83 -0.46 13.94 2.63
N ASP A 84 -1.12 14.25 1.51
CA ASP A 84 -0.66 15.32 0.63
C ASP A 84 -0.79 16.68 1.35
N ARG A 85 -1.96 16.93 1.96
CA ARG A 85 -2.19 18.14 2.78
C ARG A 85 -1.27 18.20 4.01
N LEU A 86 -1.04 17.08 4.67
CA LEU A 86 -0.14 17.02 5.82
C LEU A 86 1.31 17.28 5.42
N ALA A 87 1.77 16.80 4.27
CA ALA A 87 3.11 17.07 3.75
C ALA A 87 3.35 18.57 3.55
N GLU A 88 2.38 19.26 2.94
CA GLU A 88 2.43 20.71 2.78
C GLU A 88 2.37 21.46 4.11
N LYS A 89 1.37 21.16 4.96
CA LYS A 89 1.14 21.80 6.26
C LYS A 89 2.34 21.70 7.19
N MET A 90 3.00 20.54 7.20
CA MET A 90 4.08 20.24 8.14
C MET A 90 5.48 20.39 7.52
N ASN A 91 5.55 20.75 6.24
CA ASN A 91 6.80 20.93 5.50
C ASN A 91 7.75 19.72 5.64
N ILE A 92 7.25 18.53 5.35
CA ILE A 92 8.00 17.28 5.35
C ILE A 92 7.64 16.45 4.12
N SER A 93 8.62 15.75 3.54
CA SER A 93 8.35 14.85 2.42
C SER A 93 7.55 13.63 2.88
N ILE A 94 6.36 13.41 2.31
CA ILE A 94 5.55 12.20 2.55
C ILE A 94 5.29 11.51 1.22
N ILE A 95 5.55 10.22 1.16
CA ILE A 95 5.35 9.38 -0.03
C ILE A 95 4.34 8.30 0.32
N THR A 96 3.29 8.18 -0.51
CA THR A 96 2.19 7.24 -0.29
C THR A 96 1.88 6.41 -1.54
N PRO A 97 1.28 5.22 -1.40
CA PRO A 97 0.79 4.44 -2.54
C PRO A 97 -0.25 5.21 -3.37
N MET A 98 -1.07 6.04 -2.72
CA MET A 98 -2.15 6.78 -3.39
C MET A 98 -1.63 7.72 -4.48
N GLN A 99 -0.48 8.34 -4.27
CA GLN A 99 0.19 9.18 -5.27
C GLN A 99 0.57 8.40 -6.53
N MET A 100 0.92 7.11 -6.37
CA MET A 100 1.31 6.24 -7.49
C MET A 100 0.12 5.84 -8.35
N TYR A 101 -1.02 5.55 -7.73
CA TYR A 101 -2.25 5.17 -8.45
C TYR A 101 -2.79 6.26 -9.36
N ARG A 102 -2.58 7.54 -9.03
CA ARG A 102 -3.01 8.68 -9.88
C ARG A 102 -2.45 8.63 -11.29
N ASN A 103 -1.25 8.09 -11.47
CA ASN A 103 -0.63 7.95 -12.80
C ASN A 103 -1.00 6.62 -13.46
N LEU A 104 -1.11 5.56 -12.67
CA LEU A 104 -1.36 4.21 -13.16
C LEU A 104 -2.68 4.09 -13.93
N GLY A 105 -3.72 4.84 -13.54
CA GLY A 105 -5.02 4.81 -14.21
C GLY A 105 -4.99 5.19 -15.70
N LEU A 106 -3.97 5.93 -16.16
CA LEU A 106 -3.82 6.32 -17.56
C LEU A 106 -3.33 5.20 -18.47
N GLU A 107 -2.69 4.18 -17.92
CA GLU A 107 -2.02 3.13 -18.68
C GLU A 107 -2.94 1.98 -19.08
N TYR A 108 -4.09 1.86 -18.40
CA TYR A 108 -4.98 0.71 -18.53
C TYR A 108 -6.44 1.12 -18.77
N LYS A 109 -7.23 0.17 -19.28
CA LYS A 109 -8.68 0.31 -19.44
C LYS A 109 -9.47 -0.56 -18.48
N TYR A 110 -8.87 -1.65 -17.99
CA TYR A 110 -9.49 -2.56 -17.05
C TYR A 110 -8.47 -3.22 -16.13
N LEU A 111 -8.55 -2.90 -14.84
CA LEU A 111 -7.67 -3.43 -13.80
C LEU A 111 -8.46 -4.32 -12.84
N ALA A 112 -7.85 -5.40 -12.36
CA ALA A 112 -8.23 -5.99 -11.09
C ALA A 112 -7.42 -5.35 -9.96
N VAL A 113 -8.07 -5.03 -8.84
CA VAL A 113 -7.44 -4.48 -7.64
C VAL A 113 -7.70 -5.42 -6.47
N MET A 114 -6.65 -5.94 -5.89
CA MET A 114 -6.70 -6.74 -4.68
C MET A 114 -6.26 -5.88 -3.50
N ALA A 115 -7.17 -5.58 -2.57
CA ALA A 115 -6.91 -4.75 -1.40
C ALA A 115 -7.14 -5.51 -0.09
N ALA A 116 -6.63 -5.01 1.03
CA ALA A 116 -6.81 -5.63 2.34
C ALA A 116 -8.28 -5.56 2.81
N ASN A 117 -8.90 -4.39 2.64
CA ASN A 117 -10.26 -4.09 3.09
C ASN A 117 -10.92 -3.02 2.20
N SER A 118 -12.18 -2.69 2.51
CA SER A 118 -12.98 -1.71 1.74
C SER A 118 -12.37 -0.31 1.74
N HIS A 119 -11.77 0.14 2.85
CA HIS A 119 -11.11 1.45 2.91
C HIS A 119 -9.94 1.53 1.94
N GLY A 120 -9.07 0.51 1.95
CA GLY A 120 -7.96 0.41 1.01
C GLY A 120 -8.42 0.34 -0.43
N LEU A 121 -9.44 -0.48 -0.73
CA LEU A 121 -9.99 -0.61 -2.07
C LEU A 121 -10.55 0.72 -2.58
N THR A 122 -11.40 1.37 -1.78
CA THR A 122 -11.98 2.68 -2.14
C THR A 122 -10.90 3.73 -2.39
N GLY A 123 -9.87 3.76 -1.56
CA GLY A 123 -8.74 4.69 -1.74
C GLY A 123 -8.00 4.46 -3.06
N VAL A 124 -7.70 3.19 -3.39
CA VAL A 124 -7.06 2.83 -4.66
C VAL A 124 -7.95 3.22 -5.84
N GLU A 125 -9.22 2.82 -5.83
CA GLU A 125 -10.17 3.14 -6.91
C GLU A 125 -10.32 4.63 -7.13
N ASN A 126 -10.52 5.43 -6.07
CA ASN A 126 -10.66 6.87 -6.17
C ASN A 126 -9.42 7.51 -6.83
N ASN A 127 -8.21 7.09 -6.44
CA ASN A 127 -6.98 7.64 -7.02
C ASN A 127 -6.75 7.20 -8.47
N LEU A 128 -7.14 5.98 -8.85
CA LEU A 128 -7.15 5.53 -10.24
C LEU A 128 -8.12 6.37 -11.09
N TYR A 129 -9.31 6.67 -10.58
CA TYR A 129 -10.33 7.44 -11.29
C TYR A 129 -9.99 8.94 -11.44
N VAL A 130 -9.12 9.51 -10.60
CA VAL A 130 -8.64 10.89 -10.76
C VAL A 130 -8.06 11.12 -12.15
N SER A 131 -7.26 10.19 -12.65
CA SER A 131 -6.62 10.29 -13.95
C SER A 131 -7.43 9.70 -15.09
N ASN A 132 -8.26 8.68 -14.82
CA ASN A 132 -9.07 8.00 -15.81
C ASN A 132 -10.46 7.64 -15.28
N PRO A 133 -11.45 8.56 -15.36
CA PRO A 133 -12.82 8.28 -14.91
C PRO A 133 -13.56 7.18 -15.72
N ARG A 134 -12.96 6.71 -16.83
CA ARG A 134 -13.51 5.62 -17.65
C ARG A 134 -12.86 4.27 -17.39
N LEU A 135 -11.86 4.23 -16.51
CA LEU A 135 -11.21 2.98 -16.10
C LEU A 135 -12.26 2.04 -15.51
N ARG A 136 -12.21 0.79 -15.93
CA ARG A 136 -12.99 -0.27 -15.27
C ARG A 136 -12.11 -0.87 -14.17
N VAL A 137 -12.68 -1.07 -12.99
CA VAL A 137 -12.01 -1.73 -11.87
C VAL A 137 -12.84 -2.91 -11.41
N LEU A 138 -12.20 -4.06 -11.24
CA LEU A 138 -12.72 -5.24 -10.55
C LEU A 138 -12.01 -5.30 -9.20
N GLY A 139 -12.70 -4.81 -8.16
CA GLY A 139 -12.13 -4.70 -6.82
C GLY A 139 -12.43 -5.92 -5.94
N LEU A 140 -11.45 -6.33 -5.16
CA LEU A 140 -11.53 -7.42 -4.18
C LEU A 140 -10.94 -6.97 -2.84
N SER A 141 -11.68 -7.25 -1.75
CA SER A 141 -11.20 -7.05 -0.38
C SER A 141 -10.87 -8.42 0.23
N MET A 142 -9.62 -8.61 0.66
CA MET A 142 -9.06 -9.91 1.06
C MET A 142 -8.35 -9.83 2.41
N LEU A 143 -9.09 -9.53 3.49
CA LEU A 143 -8.52 -9.39 4.83
C LEU A 143 -7.90 -10.71 5.33
N GLU A 144 -8.49 -11.85 4.99
CA GLU A 144 -7.96 -13.16 5.39
C GLU A 144 -6.59 -13.45 4.76
N LEU A 145 -6.33 -12.89 3.55
CA LEU A 145 -5.01 -12.97 2.94
C LEU A 145 -3.95 -12.20 3.76
N VAL A 146 -4.31 -11.01 4.28
CA VAL A 146 -3.41 -10.26 5.18
C VAL A 146 -3.07 -11.07 6.42
N LYS A 147 -4.09 -11.68 7.05
CA LYS A 147 -3.89 -12.52 8.25
C LYS A 147 -2.96 -13.71 7.95
N ALA A 148 -3.20 -14.42 6.85
CA ALA A 148 -2.37 -15.56 6.46
C ALA A 148 -0.89 -15.17 6.25
N ILE A 149 -0.64 -13.98 5.71
CA ILE A 149 0.71 -13.44 5.55
C ILE A 149 1.32 -13.07 6.91
N GLU A 150 0.57 -12.42 7.79
CA GLU A 150 1.05 -12.03 9.13
C GLU A 150 1.29 -13.23 10.05
N GLU A 151 0.59 -14.34 9.84
CA GLU A 151 0.81 -15.61 10.50
C GLU A 151 2.07 -16.34 10.01
N GLY A 152 2.72 -15.83 8.94
CA GLY A 152 3.94 -16.38 8.38
C GLY A 152 3.73 -17.62 7.52
N ASN A 153 2.53 -17.82 6.98
CA ASN A 153 2.24 -18.90 6.05
C ASN A 153 3.12 -18.74 4.80
N LYS A 154 3.57 -19.86 4.21
CA LYS A 154 4.43 -19.84 3.04
C LYS A 154 3.68 -19.31 1.81
N PRO A 155 4.32 -18.52 0.93
CA PRO A 155 3.68 -17.97 -0.27
C PRO A 155 3.01 -19.02 -1.14
N GLU A 156 3.65 -20.18 -1.35
CA GLU A 156 3.12 -21.28 -2.16
C GLU A 156 1.81 -21.83 -1.57
N GLN A 157 1.79 -22.02 -0.24
CA GLN A 157 0.62 -22.52 0.47
C GLN A 157 -0.54 -21.52 0.42
N ILE A 158 -0.24 -20.22 0.60
CA ILE A 158 -1.26 -19.15 0.49
C ILE A 158 -1.89 -19.15 -0.91
N VAL A 159 -1.08 -19.24 -1.96
CA VAL A 159 -1.58 -19.22 -3.35
C VAL A 159 -2.48 -20.43 -3.64
N GLU A 160 -2.18 -21.60 -3.06
CA GLU A 160 -3.00 -22.81 -3.16
C GLU A 160 -4.30 -22.68 -2.34
N ASP A 161 -4.21 -22.35 -1.04
CA ASP A 161 -5.34 -22.29 -0.12
C ASP A 161 -6.41 -21.27 -0.54
N PHE A 162 -5.98 -20.13 -1.07
CA PHE A 162 -6.89 -19.10 -1.60
C PHE A 162 -7.35 -19.35 -3.04
N ASN A 163 -6.93 -20.47 -3.63
CA ASN A 163 -7.28 -20.88 -4.99
C ASN A 163 -7.09 -19.77 -6.03
N PHE A 164 -5.94 -19.07 -5.96
CA PHE A 164 -5.64 -17.95 -6.85
C PHE A 164 -5.67 -18.34 -8.32
N LYS A 165 -5.39 -19.59 -8.67
CA LYS A 165 -5.48 -20.05 -10.07
C LYS A 165 -6.89 -19.87 -10.64
N THR A 166 -7.92 -20.18 -9.87
CA THR A 166 -9.32 -19.98 -10.30
C THR A 166 -9.65 -18.48 -10.41
N LEU A 167 -9.18 -17.67 -9.47
CA LEU A 167 -9.40 -16.23 -9.48
C LEU A 167 -8.72 -15.58 -10.71
N PHE A 168 -7.48 -15.93 -10.99
CA PHE A 168 -6.74 -15.38 -12.14
C PHE A 168 -7.32 -15.85 -13.49
N ASN A 169 -7.80 -17.09 -13.58
CA ASN A 169 -8.56 -17.55 -14.75
C ASN A 169 -9.82 -16.69 -14.98
N TYR A 170 -10.52 -16.30 -13.92
CA TYR A 170 -11.66 -15.38 -14.03
C TYR A 170 -11.23 -13.99 -14.53
N PHE A 171 -10.11 -13.46 -14.07
CA PHE A 171 -9.58 -12.18 -14.56
C PHE A 171 -9.26 -12.24 -16.06
N GLU A 172 -8.63 -13.31 -16.52
CA GLU A 172 -8.32 -13.52 -17.94
C GLU A 172 -9.59 -13.65 -18.78
N LEU A 173 -10.58 -14.41 -18.33
CA LEU A 173 -11.87 -14.56 -19.01
C LEU A 173 -12.66 -13.25 -19.12
N THR A 174 -12.49 -12.33 -18.17
CA THR A 174 -13.15 -11.02 -18.16
C THR A 174 -12.33 -9.93 -18.87
N ASN A 175 -11.19 -10.27 -19.46
CA ASN A 175 -10.28 -9.35 -20.14
C ASN A 175 -9.70 -8.26 -19.23
N VAL A 176 -9.39 -8.59 -17.97
CA VAL A 176 -8.56 -7.77 -17.10
C VAL A 176 -7.16 -7.66 -17.73
N GLU A 177 -6.62 -6.44 -17.81
CA GLU A 177 -5.32 -6.19 -18.45
C GLU A 177 -4.15 -6.36 -17.49
N ALA A 178 -4.35 -6.03 -16.20
CA ALA A 178 -3.35 -6.20 -15.15
C ALA A 178 -3.99 -6.32 -13.77
N VAL A 179 -3.23 -6.83 -12.81
CA VAL A 179 -3.64 -7.00 -11.41
C VAL A 179 -2.81 -6.09 -10.53
N VAL A 180 -3.45 -5.21 -9.77
CA VAL A 180 -2.82 -4.30 -8.82
C VAL A 180 -2.83 -4.93 -7.43
N LEU A 181 -1.66 -5.05 -6.83
CA LEU A 181 -1.51 -5.43 -5.42
C LEU A 181 -1.79 -4.19 -4.56
N GLY A 182 -3.08 -3.92 -4.31
CA GLY A 182 -3.58 -2.77 -3.56
C GLY A 182 -3.46 -2.91 -2.03
N CYS A 183 -2.56 -3.76 -1.57
CA CYS A 183 -2.16 -3.93 -0.19
C CYS A 183 -0.65 -4.18 -0.12
N THR A 184 0.02 -3.51 0.80
CA THR A 184 1.47 -3.58 1.00
C THR A 184 1.99 -4.92 1.54
N HIS A 185 1.11 -5.78 2.04
CA HIS A 185 1.43 -7.17 2.37
C HIS A 185 1.53 -8.07 1.13
N PHE A 186 0.76 -7.80 0.09
CA PHE A 186 0.58 -8.72 -1.04
C PHE A 186 1.82 -8.95 -1.94
N PRO A 187 2.80 -8.02 -2.02
CA PRO A 187 4.08 -8.33 -2.67
C PRO A 187 4.78 -9.58 -2.10
N TYR A 188 4.49 -9.99 -0.87
CA TYR A 188 4.98 -11.22 -0.26
C TYR A 188 4.70 -12.47 -1.12
N ILE A 189 3.52 -12.53 -1.77
CA ILE A 189 3.12 -13.67 -2.61
C ILE A 189 3.31 -13.40 -4.12
N LYS A 190 3.80 -12.22 -4.52
CA LYS A 190 3.87 -11.80 -5.93
C LYS A 190 4.56 -12.84 -6.82
N LYS A 191 5.73 -13.34 -6.41
CA LYS A 191 6.51 -14.32 -7.19
C LYS A 191 5.74 -15.62 -7.46
N GLU A 192 4.92 -16.06 -6.52
CA GLU A 192 4.10 -17.26 -6.68
C GLU A 192 2.88 -16.99 -7.57
N LEU A 193 2.29 -15.81 -7.48
CA LEU A 193 1.23 -15.39 -8.41
C LEU A 193 1.74 -15.32 -9.86
N GLU A 194 2.94 -14.79 -10.10
CA GLU A 194 3.56 -14.71 -11.42
C GLU A 194 3.80 -16.08 -12.07
N LYS A 195 3.84 -17.17 -11.29
CA LYS A 195 3.96 -18.54 -11.82
C LYS A 195 2.65 -19.10 -12.38
N ILE A 196 1.51 -18.55 -11.99
CA ILE A 196 0.18 -19.10 -12.30
C ILE A 196 -0.62 -18.27 -13.30
N THR A 197 -0.12 -17.11 -13.73
CA THR A 197 -0.77 -16.23 -14.72
C THR A 197 0.27 -15.52 -15.60
N ASN A 198 -0.19 -15.08 -16.79
CA ASN A 198 0.56 -14.17 -17.66
C ASN A 198 0.13 -12.70 -17.49
N LEU A 199 -0.85 -12.40 -16.61
CA LEU A 199 -1.26 -11.03 -16.34
C LEU A 199 -0.12 -10.26 -15.64
N HIS A 200 0.05 -9.01 -16.04
CA HIS A 200 1.01 -8.14 -15.37
C HIS A 200 0.56 -7.86 -13.93
N ILE A 201 1.41 -8.17 -12.95
CA ILE A 201 1.16 -7.94 -11.53
C ILE A 201 1.91 -6.69 -11.07
N ILE A 202 1.15 -5.67 -10.71
CA ILE A 202 1.64 -4.34 -10.38
C ILE A 202 1.80 -4.20 -8.87
N ASP A 203 3.02 -3.92 -8.43
CA ASP A 203 3.37 -3.53 -7.07
C ASP A 203 3.79 -2.06 -7.08
N VAL A 204 2.99 -1.20 -6.45
CA VAL A 204 3.26 0.25 -6.41
C VAL A 204 4.40 0.63 -5.47
N GLY A 205 4.84 -0.26 -4.60
CA GLY A 205 5.99 -0.04 -3.72
C GLY A 205 7.25 0.33 -4.51
N VAL A 206 7.47 -0.29 -5.67
CA VAL A 206 8.59 0.04 -6.57
C VAL A 206 8.51 1.48 -7.06
N PHE A 207 7.33 1.95 -7.47
CA PHE A 207 7.13 3.34 -7.92
C PHE A 207 7.29 4.35 -6.78
N MET A 208 6.94 3.97 -5.55
CA MET A 208 7.18 4.79 -4.36
C MET A 208 8.69 5.01 -4.13
N ILE A 209 9.51 3.97 -4.31
CA ILE A 209 10.98 4.09 -4.25
C ILE A 209 11.52 5.04 -5.32
N GLU A 210 11.03 4.94 -6.55
CA GLU A 210 11.42 5.87 -7.63
C GLU A 210 11.04 7.32 -7.31
N SER A 211 9.87 7.53 -6.69
CA SER A 211 9.44 8.85 -6.23
C SER A 211 10.35 9.39 -5.13
N LEU A 212 10.81 8.53 -4.21
CA LEU A 212 11.76 8.90 -3.17
C LEU A 212 13.09 9.38 -3.77
N LYS A 213 13.65 8.62 -4.72
CA LYS A 213 14.91 8.99 -5.40
C LYS A 213 14.85 10.34 -6.11
N ARG A 214 13.69 10.71 -6.68
CA ARG A 214 13.53 12.03 -7.36
C ARG A 214 13.52 13.20 -6.39
N LYS A 215 13.25 12.96 -5.10
CA LYS A 215 13.26 13.99 -4.05
C LYS A 215 14.63 14.11 -3.37
N ASP A 216 15.54 13.16 -3.59
CA ASP A 216 16.92 13.17 -3.09
C ASP A 216 17.86 14.07 -3.96
N ILE A 217 17.37 14.63 -5.05
CA ILE A 217 18.10 15.53 -5.95
C ILE A 217 17.64 16.97 -5.71
#